data_b56f7bd6f50e6cb7357b00c1630bcddb
#
_entry.id   b56f7bd6f50e6cb7357b00c1630bcddb
#
_cell.length_a   1.000
_cell.length_b   1.000
_cell.length_c   1.000
_cell.angle_alpha   90.00
_cell.angle_beta   90.00
_cell.angle_gamma   90.00
#
_symmetry.space_group_name_H-M   'P 1'
#
loop_
_entity.id
_entity.type
_entity.pdbx_description
1 polymer ?
#
loop_
_entity_poly.entity_id
_entity_poly.type
_entity_poly.pdbx_seq_one_letter_code
_entity_poly.pdbx_strand_id
1 'polypeptide(L)'
;LTLQQCPIYYESRLAKLDLNHEELETLSDQVDELVEDEETGQQEKTKGDWSRLEKLVGSEPRIKQVAADLVQHFETRNAAMNGKAMIVAMSRDICVKLYNAITEIRPDWHSTDVEQGAIKVIMTGSASDKDHLQPHIYNKQTKKRLETRFKDLNDPLKLVIVRDMWLTGFDAPCCHTMYIDKPMRGHNLMQAIARVNRVFRDKPGGLVVDYIGIANELKQALKTYTDSKGKGQSTVDAREAFAILLEKIDIIHGMFAPSAGKPGFSYAGFSRDPLAFLRDAVNYILGLDDGKKRYLDVSLAMSKAWSLCNTLDEAKPLQEEFAFLSAVRGGLIKLDPKAKFSQSEKNSLLSKILDNAVVATGVEDVFALAGLDKPNIGLLSDEFLEEVREMPQRNLAVELLEKLLNDGIHARSGNNVVQQKKYSDRLKAVLLKYNNRAIETAQVIEELIQMAKAFQEAMARDDALGLTPDEIAFYDALAENESAVRELGDDTLRKLAIEVTLKLRQSTTVDWQVRESVRARLRILVRQTLRKYKYPPDKTPGAVELILKQAEVVSNSWTV
;
A
#
# COMPACT_ATOMS: atom_id res chain seq x y z
N LEU A 1 -20.29 16.24 4.04
CA LEU A 1 -19.28 15.18 3.91
C LEU A 1 -19.18 14.47 5.24
N THR A 2 -19.81 13.31 5.39
CA THR A 2 -19.66 12.41 6.53
C THR A 2 -18.23 11.90 6.51
N LEU A 3 -17.39 12.38 7.44
CA LEU A 3 -16.02 11.90 7.60
C LEU A 3 -16.08 10.43 8.02
N GLN A 4 -15.60 9.55 7.16
CA GLN A 4 -15.49 8.13 7.49
C GLN A 4 -14.52 7.97 8.66
N GLN A 5 -14.96 7.29 9.71
CA GLN A 5 -14.21 7.01 10.92
C GLN A 5 -13.69 5.57 10.87
N CYS A 6 -12.48 5.33 11.40
CA CYS A 6 -11.93 3.99 11.60
C CYS A 6 -12.03 3.60 13.09
N PRO A 7 -11.96 2.30 13.44
CA PRO A 7 -11.93 1.87 14.84
C PRO A 7 -10.72 2.48 15.58
N ILE A 8 -10.89 2.66 16.91
CA ILE A 8 -9.83 3.14 17.80
C ILE A 8 -9.41 1.99 18.68
N TYR A 9 -8.12 1.70 18.68
CA TYR A 9 -7.49 0.74 19.55
C TYR A 9 -6.77 1.47 20.68
N TYR A 10 -6.74 0.84 21.85
CA TYR A 10 -6.13 1.39 23.05
C TYR A 10 -5.07 0.43 23.60
N GLU A 11 -3.92 0.97 23.95
CA GLU A 11 -2.83 0.23 24.59
C GLU A 11 -2.31 1.02 25.80
N SER A 12 -2.40 0.45 27.01
CA SER A 12 -1.78 0.99 28.20
C SER A 12 -0.32 0.54 28.30
N ARG A 13 0.57 1.50 28.49
CA ARG A 13 2.02 1.27 28.65
C ARG A 13 2.51 1.49 30.07
N LEU A 14 1.62 1.79 31.02
CA LEU A 14 1.97 2.05 32.43
C LEU A 14 2.78 0.91 33.06
N ALA A 15 2.38 -0.33 32.83
CA ALA A 15 3.02 -1.51 33.42
C ALA A 15 4.45 -1.78 32.89
N LYS A 16 4.88 -1.10 31.83
CA LYS A 16 6.23 -1.22 31.26
C LYS A 16 7.20 -0.14 31.76
N LEU A 17 6.69 0.82 32.50
CA LEU A 17 7.54 1.81 33.17
C LEU A 17 7.95 1.19 34.52
N ASP A 18 9.25 1.12 34.81
CA ASP A 18 9.79 0.71 36.14
C ASP A 18 9.48 1.78 37.21
N LEU A 19 8.22 2.19 37.31
CA LEU A 19 7.74 3.03 38.38
C LEU A 19 7.38 2.15 39.56
N ASN A 20 7.79 2.59 40.75
CA ASN A 20 7.43 1.90 41.98
C ASN A 20 5.91 1.80 42.10
N HIS A 21 5.35 0.62 42.42
CA HIS A 21 3.90 0.39 42.50
C HIS A 21 3.16 1.44 43.35
N GLU A 22 3.79 1.91 44.42
CA GLU A 22 3.25 2.97 45.28
C GLU A 22 3.17 4.33 44.56
N GLU A 23 4.09 4.64 43.63
CA GLU A 23 4.05 5.85 42.81
C GLU A 23 3.01 5.76 41.70
N LEU A 24 2.73 4.56 41.17
CA LEU A 24 1.70 4.28 40.16
C LEU A 24 0.28 4.40 40.73
N GLU A 25 0.03 3.83 41.92
CA GLU A 25 -1.25 3.99 42.63
C GLU A 25 -1.50 5.47 42.97
N THR A 26 -0.48 6.15 43.46
CA THR A 26 -0.55 7.60 43.80
C THR A 26 -0.79 8.45 42.54
N LEU A 27 -0.28 8.04 41.37
CA LEU A 27 -0.49 8.73 40.08
C LEU A 27 -1.91 8.52 39.59
N SER A 28 -2.42 7.28 39.69
CA SER A 28 -3.80 6.94 39.34
C SER A 28 -4.79 7.66 40.25
N ASP A 29 -4.58 7.60 41.55
CA ASP A 29 -5.47 8.24 42.54
C ASP A 29 -5.46 9.77 42.40
N GLN A 30 -4.28 10.40 42.13
CA GLN A 30 -4.17 11.83 41.88
C GLN A 30 -4.79 12.26 40.55
N VAL A 31 -4.77 11.39 39.51
CA VAL A 31 -5.49 11.64 38.28
C VAL A 31 -7.00 11.54 38.52
N ASP A 32 -7.45 10.57 39.31
CA ASP A 32 -8.86 10.38 39.63
C ASP A 32 -9.38 11.53 40.54
N GLU A 33 -8.61 12.02 41.52
CA GLU A 33 -8.95 13.21 42.35
C GLU A 33 -9.01 14.50 41.51
N LEU A 34 -8.13 14.69 40.53
CA LEU A 34 -8.17 15.83 39.60
C LEU A 34 -9.39 15.82 38.68
N VAL A 35 -10.02 14.67 38.53
CA VAL A 35 -11.15 14.44 37.64
C VAL A 35 -12.50 14.63 38.34
N GLU A 36 -12.61 14.40 39.65
CA GLU A 36 -13.89 14.40 40.38
C GLU A 36 -14.44 15.79 40.80
N ASP A 37 -13.65 16.85 40.85
CA ASP A 37 -14.09 18.11 41.49
C ASP A 37 -14.01 19.36 40.57
N GLU A 38 -15.10 19.68 39.91
CA GLU A 38 -15.39 21.02 39.37
C GLU A 38 -16.53 21.69 40.15
N GLU A 39 -16.25 22.21 41.36
CA GLU A 39 -17.06 23.28 41.95
C GLU A 39 -16.20 24.36 42.62
N THR A 40 -16.58 25.60 42.40
CA THR A 40 -16.03 26.92 42.69
C THR A 40 -15.51 27.13 44.12
N GLY A 41 -14.31 26.76 44.41
CA GLY A 41 -13.57 26.99 45.67
C GLY A 41 -12.18 26.37 45.66
N GLN A 42 -11.87 25.58 44.65
CA GLN A 42 -10.71 24.70 44.60
C GLN A 42 -9.58 25.13 43.67
N GLN A 43 -9.65 26.31 43.02
CA GLN A 43 -8.64 26.76 42.06
C GLN A 43 -7.18 26.77 42.59
N GLU A 44 -6.99 26.97 43.89
CA GLU A 44 -5.64 26.94 44.48
C GLU A 44 -5.17 25.51 44.78
N LYS A 45 -6.08 24.61 45.20
CA LYS A 45 -5.78 23.18 45.42
C LYS A 45 -5.49 22.47 44.11
N THR A 46 -6.34 22.68 43.11
CA THR A 46 -6.17 22.16 41.75
C THR A 46 -4.85 22.62 41.08
N LYS A 47 -4.43 23.86 41.30
CA LYS A 47 -3.12 24.35 40.82
C LYS A 47 -1.95 23.69 41.54
N GLY A 48 -2.08 23.38 42.84
CA GLY A 48 -1.08 22.66 43.61
C GLY A 48 -0.89 21.22 43.17
N ASP A 49 -2.00 20.52 42.96
CA ASP A 49 -2.02 19.11 42.54
C ASP A 49 -1.56 18.95 41.09
N TRP A 50 -2.00 19.84 40.19
CA TRP A 50 -1.48 19.90 38.82
C TRP A 50 0.04 20.16 38.77
N SER A 51 0.56 21.04 39.62
CA SER A 51 2.00 21.32 39.70
C SER A 51 2.80 20.13 40.26
N ARG A 52 2.22 19.34 41.17
CA ARG A 52 2.84 18.09 41.66
C ARG A 52 2.87 17.05 40.57
N LEU A 53 1.76 16.82 39.90
CA LEU A 53 1.67 15.88 38.79
C LEU A 53 2.62 16.25 37.67
N GLU A 54 2.71 17.54 37.30
CA GLU A 54 3.65 18.00 36.26
C GLU A 54 5.11 17.73 36.66
N LYS A 55 5.47 17.88 37.94
CA LYS A 55 6.82 17.55 38.42
C LYS A 55 7.12 16.07 38.35
N LEU A 56 6.16 15.23 38.69
CA LEU A 56 6.29 13.78 38.65
C LEU A 56 6.40 13.29 37.19
N VAL A 57 5.46 13.69 36.34
CA VAL A 57 5.44 13.33 34.89
C VAL A 57 6.69 13.86 34.19
N GLY A 58 7.17 15.05 34.55
CA GLY A 58 8.35 15.72 34.01
C GLY A 58 9.68 15.35 34.68
N SER A 59 9.71 14.34 35.58
CA SER A 59 10.94 13.85 36.17
C SER A 59 11.88 13.24 35.14
N GLU A 60 13.18 13.49 35.25
CA GLU A 60 14.15 13.05 34.24
C GLU A 60 14.21 11.53 34.06
N PRO A 61 14.19 10.71 35.15
CA PRO A 61 14.17 9.24 34.98
C PRO A 61 12.96 8.76 34.20
N ARG A 62 11.76 9.27 34.51
CA ARG A 62 10.52 8.90 33.81
C ARG A 62 10.54 9.34 32.34
N ILE A 63 10.97 10.56 32.06
CA ILE A 63 11.09 11.06 30.67
C ILE A 63 12.00 10.17 29.83
N LYS A 64 13.14 9.72 30.38
CA LYS A 64 14.05 8.80 29.69
C LYS A 64 13.40 7.43 29.41
N GLN A 65 12.68 6.88 30.40
CA GLN A 65 11.94 5.61 30.23
C GLN A 65 10.84 5.73 29.18
N VAL A 66 10.01 6.78 29.26
CA VAL A 66 8.96 7.05 28.27
C VAL A 66 9.55 7.24 26.89
N ALA A 67 10.64 8.01 26.76
CA ALA A 67 11.30 8.23 25.48
C ALA A 67 11.84 6.92 24.87
N ALA A 68 12.46 6.06 25.67
CA ALA A 68 12.99 4.78 25.22
C ALA A 68 11.87 3.83 24.76
N ASP A 69 10.81 3.69 25.56
CA ASP A 69 9.66 2.86 25.21
C ASP A 69 8.93 3.40 23.97
N LEU A 70 8.74 4.72 23.89
CA LEU A 70 8.08 5.38 22.76
C LEU A 70 8.84 5.18 21.45
N VAL A 71 10.17 5.34 21.45
CA VAL A 71 11.02 5.11 20.27
C VAL A 71 10.89 3.69 19.81
N GLN A 72 11.08 2.71 20.70
CA GLN A 72 10.97 1.30 20.37
C GLN A 72 9.57 0.94 19.85
N HIS A 73 8.52 1.41 20.52
CA HIS A 73 7.13 1.18 20.12
C HIS A 73 6.84 1.78 18.74
N PHE A 74 7.25 3.04 18.52
CA PHE A 74 7.03 3.71 17.24
C PHE A 74 7.75 3.01 16.09
N GLU A 75 9.02 2.63 16.26
CA GLU A 75 9.79 1.93 15.25
C GLU A 75 9.17 0.57 14.90
N THR A 76 8.81 -0.23 15.93
CA THR A 76 8.14 -1.52 15.77
C THR A 76 6.84 -1.37 14.98
N ARG A 77 6.01 -0.39 15.35
CA ARG A 77 4.74 -0.13 14.67
C ARG A 77 4.94 0.40 13.25
N ASN A 78 5.87 1.33 13.05
CA ASN A 78 6.12 1.93 11.76
C ASN A 78 6.77 0.96 10.77
N ALA A 79 7.47 -0.06 11.26
CA ALA A 79 7.93 -1.18 10.44
C ALA A 79 6.77 -2.01 9.87
N ALA A 80 5.71 -2.22 10.66
CA ALA A 80 4.52 -2.94 10.19
C ALA A 80 3.60 -2.09 9.31
N MET A 81 3.50 -0.77 9.59
CA MET A 81 2.62 0.15 8.84
C MET A 81 3.23 1.55 8.82
N ASN A 82 3.68 2.00 7.64
CA ASN A 82 4.22 3.34 7.49
C ASN A 82 3.14 4.40 7.80
N GLY A 83 3.45 5.28 8.74
CA GLY A 83 2.55 6.35 9.13
C GLY A 83 3.23 7.36 10.03
N LYS A 84 2.44 8.25 10.61
CA LYS A 84 2.93 9.32 11.47
C LYS A 84 2.30 9.21 12.86
N ALA A 85 2.96 9.77 13.86
CA ALA A 85 2.45 9.76 15.20
C ALA A 85 2.54 11.14 15.88
N MET A 86 1.62 11.37 16.81
CA MET A 86 1.55 12.58 17.62
C MET A 86 1.74 12.21 19.08
N ILE A 87 2.59 12.96 19.77
CA ILE A 87 2.85 12.82 21.20
C ILE A 87 2.21 14.02 21.91
N VAL A 88 1.31 13.76 22.85
CA VAL A 88 0.65 14.80 23.64
C VAL A 88 1.25 14.83 25.03
N ALA A 89 1.99 15.91 25.35
CA ALA A 89 2.66 16.06 26.62
C ALA A 89 1.98 17.13 27.51
N MET A 90 2.19 17.02 28.80
CA MET A 90 1.48 17.80 29.80
C MET A 90 1.85 19.31 29.79
N SER A 91 3.12 19.65 29.54
CA SER A 91 3.60 21.04 29.48
C SER A 91 4.61 21.26 28.35
N ARG A 92 4.90 22.53 28.05
CA ARG A 92 5.92 22.92 27.07
C ARG A 92 7.32 22.47 27.46
N ASP A 93 7.65 22.58 28.76
CA ASP A 93 8.91 22.08 29.31
C ASP A 93 9.04 20.56 29.11
N ILE A 94 7.97 19.78 29.36
CA ILE A 94 7.96 18.33 29.13
C ILE A 94 8.07 18.00 27.62
N CYS A 95 7.43 18.79 26.73
CA CYS A 95 7.60 18.61 25.28
C CYS A 95 9.08 18.68 24.87
N VAL A 96 9.82 19.66 25.39
CA VAL A 96 11.25 19.83 25.08
C VAL A 96 12.11 18.76 25.73
N LYS A 97 11.81 18.37 26.98
CA LYS A 97 12.51 17.27 27.65
C LYS A 97 12.34 15.95 26.90
N LEU A 98 11.11 15.61 26.47
CA LEU A 98 10.85 14.42 25.65
C LEU A 98 11.57 14.50 24.30
N TYR A 99 11.54 15.67 23.63
CA TYR A 99 12.28 15.87 22.39
C TYR A 99 13.77 15.59 22.57
N ASN A 100 14.39 16.15 23.61
CA ASN A 100 15.81 15.96 23.89
C ASN A 100 16.12 14.48 24.21
N ALA A 101 15.32 13.83 25.04
CA ALA A 101 15.52 12.42 25.39
C ALA A 101 15.34 11.49 24.17
N ILE A 102 14.37 11.78 23.28
CA ILE A 102 14.16 11.01 22.04
C ILE A 102 15.33 11.23 21.08
N THR A 103 15.80 12.48 20.92
CA THR A 103 16.91 12.78 20.00
C THR A 103 18.27 12.36 20.57
N GLU A 104 18.41 12.15 21.86
CA GLU A 104 19.57 11.48 22.47
C GLU A 104 19.63 10.00 22.06
N ILE A 105 18.48 9.31 22.00
CA ILE A 105 18.38 7.90 21.56
C ILE A 105 18.52 7.80 20.03
N ARG A 106 17.94 8.75 19.30
CA ARG A 106 17.94 8.82 17.82
C ARG A 106 18.48 10.17 17.33
N PRO A 107 19.79 10.38 17.32
CA PRO A 107 20.38 11.64 16.88
C PRO A 107 20.07 11.98 15.41
N ASP A 108 19.87 10.98 14.58
CA ASP A 108 19.48 11.10 13.18
C ASP A 108 18.07 11.68 12.97
N TRP A 109 17.22 11.67 13.99
CA TRP A 109 15.90 12.29 13.92
C TRP A 109 15.95 13.80 14.17
N HIS A 110 17.01 14.29 14.79
CA HIS A 110 17.20 15.72 15.07
C HIS A 110 17.57 16.50 13.82
N SER A 111 17.04 17.72 13.70
CA SER A 111 17.56 18.73 12.78
C SER A 111 17.10 20.12 13.25
N THR A 112 18.02 21.09 13.18
CA THR A 112 17.69 22.51 13.39
C THR A 112 16.98 23.12 12.18
N ASP A 113 17.17 22.53 11.00
CA ASP A 113 16.47 22.94 9.79
C ASP A 113 14.99 22.52 9.87
N VAL A 114 14.10 23.46 9.55
CA VAL A 114 12.65 23.25 9.53
C VAL A 114 12.23 22.25 8.44
N GLU A 115 12.96 22.19 7.34
CA GLU A 115 12.68 21.30 6.20
C GLU A 115 13.25 19.89 6.40
N GLN A 116 13.97 19.66 7.51
CA GLN A 116 14.63 18.38 7.80
C GLN A 116 14.23 17.82 9.17
N GLY A 117 14.70 16.60 9.46
CA GLY A 117 14.48 15.88 10.70
C GLY A 117 13.14 15.14 10.76
N ALA A 118 13.13 14.06 11.54
CA ALA A 118 12.00 13.17 11.70
C ALA A 118 11.06 13.56 12.85
N ILE A 119 11.50 14.42 13.77
CA ILE A 119 10.73 14.86 14.93
C ILE A 119 10.78 16.38 15.10
N LYS A 120 9.65 16.99 15.47
CA LYS A 120 9.55 18.43 15.79
C LYS A 120 8.60 18.64 16.97
N VAL A 121 8.86 19.72 17.75
CA VAL A 121 7.93 20.20 18.79
C VAL A 121 7.06 21.31 18.21
N ILE A 122 5.75 21.22 18.40
CA ILE A 122 4.79 22.23 17.94
C ILE A 122 4.09 22.86 19.13
N MET A 123 4.47 24.09 19.43
CA MET A 123 3.90 24.82 20.57
C MET A 123 3.72 26.32 20.29
N THR A 124 2.94 26.97 21.12
CA THR A 124 2.88 28.44 21.18
C THR A 124 4.03 28.96 22.05
N GLY A 125 4.52 30.12 21.74
CA GLY A 125 5.57 30.77 22.54
C GLY A 125 5.76 32.23 22.15
N SER A 126 6.56 32.92 22.94
CA SER A 126 6.96 34.31 22.74
C SER A 126 8.48 34.46 22.88
N ALA A 127 9.01 35.62 22.45
CA ALA A 127 10.43 35.95 22.59
C ALA A 127 10.90 36.05 24.07
N SER A 128 9.96 36.16 25.01
CA SER A 128 10.25 36.22 26.45
C SER A 128 10.26 34.83 27.12
N ASP A 129 10.01 33.75 26.40
CA ASP A 129 10.07 32.40 26.95
C ASP A 129 11.53 32.00 27.29
N LYS A 130 11.69 31.02 28.17
CA LYS A 130 13.00 30.50 28.61
C LYS A 130 13.84 30.01 27.42
N ASP A 131 15.16 30.16 27.51
CA ASP A 131 16.10 29.87 26.42
C ASP A 131 15.97 28.47 25.82
N HIS A 132 15.73 27.44 26.64
CA HIS A 132 15.58 26.07 26.17
C HIS A 132 14.30 25.82 25.34
N LEU A 133 13.31 26.72 25.42
CA LEU A 133 12.09 26.64 24.59
C LEU A 133 12.27 27.35 23.23
N GLN A 134 13.17 28.34 23.14
CA GLN A 134 13.35 29.20 21.98
C GLN A 134 13.58 28.41 20.66
N PRO A 135 14.41 27.36 20.62
CA PRO A 135 14.64 26.58 19.39
C PRO A 135 13.38 25.95 18.79
N HIS A 136 12.31 25.82 19.58
CA HIS A 136 11.05 25.18 19.20
C HIS A 136 9.89 26.18 19.02
N ILE A 137 10.17 27.48 19.10
CA ILE A 137 9.18 28.54 18.91
C ILE A 137 9.20 28.99 17.46
N TYR A 138 8.21 28.54 16.69
CA TYR A 138 8.08 28.84 15.28
C TYR A 138 7.03 29.92 15.01
N ASN A 139 7.30 30.79 14.04
CA ASN A 139 6.31 31.74 13.54
C ASN A 139 5.15 31.02 12.79
N LYS A 140 4.11 31.74 12.47
CA LYS A 140 2.90 31.20 11.83
C LYS A 140 3.20 30.52 10.48
N GLN A 141 4.10 31.11 9.68
CA GLN A 141 4.46 30.57 8.36
C GLN A 141 5.23 29.26 8.48
N THR A 142 6.20 29.18 9.38
CA THR A 142 6.97 27.98 9.68
C THR A 142 6.07 26.86 10.21
N LYS A 143 5.14 27.18 11.13
CA LYS A 143 4.15 26.19 11.61
C LYS A 143 3.30 25.62 10.47
N LYS A 144 2.92 26.45 9.49
CA LYS A 144 2.17 25.99 8.33
C LYS A 144 3.00 25.08 7.41
N ARG A 145 4.31 25.33 7.27
CA ARG A 145 5.22 24.42 6.55
C ARG A 145 5.32 23.07 7.28
N LEU A 146 5.53 23.07 8.59
CA LEU A 146 5.56 21.85 9.40
C LEU A 146 4.24 21.07 9.34
N GLU A 147 3.12 21.79 9.28
CA GLU A 147 1.81 21.17 9.04
C GLU A 147 1.75 20.45 7.69
N THR A 148 2.22 21.08 6.62
CA THR A 148 2.26 20.48 5.27
C THR A 148 3.16 19.25 5.25
N ARG A 149 4.36 19.34 5.84
CA ARG A 149 5.28 18.22 5.99
C ARG A 149 4.65 17.05 6.76
N PHE A 150 3.97 17.32 7.86
CA PHE A 150 3.36 16.26 8.66
C PHE A 150 2.15 15.61 7.97
N LYS A 151 1.44 16.32 7.11
CA LYS A 151 0.33 15.76 6.29
C LYS A 151 0.81 14.90 5.12
N ASP A 152 2.03 15.10 4.64
CA ASP A 152 2.61 14.28 3.59
C ASP A 152 3.21 13.00 4.19
N LEU A 153 2.64 11.84 3.86
CA LEU A 153 3.12 10.53 4.32
C LEU A 153 4.58 10.26 3.95
N ASN A 154 5.04 10.78 2.80
CA ASN A 154 6.37 10.53 2.27
C ASN A 154 7.44 11.45 2.87
N ASP A 155 7.03 12.57 3.50
CA ASP A 155 7.98 13.46 4.18
C ASP A 155 8.63 12.74 5.39
N PRO A 156 9.95 12.93 5.60
CA PRO A 156 10.68 12.34 6.73
C PRO A 156 10.17 12.77 8.10
N LEU A 157 9.43 13.88 8.26
CA LEU A 157 8.81 14.27 9.52
C LEU A 157 7.73 13.25 9.92
N LYS A 158 8.06 12.36 10.85
CA LYS A 158 7.21 11.24 11.30
C LYS A 158 6.54 11.50 12.64
N LEU A 159 7.19 12.26 13.52
CA LEU A 159 6.76 12.50 14.90
C LEU A 159 6.58 13.99 15.16
N VAL A 160 5.51 14.35 15.86
CA VAL A 160 5.34 15.70 16.42
C VAL A 160 5.00 15.60 17.90
N ILE A 161 5.61 16.48 18.70
CA ILE A 161 5.31 16.62 20.13
C ILE A 161 4.50 17.89 20.30
N VAL A 162 3.33 17.78 20.92
CA VAL A 162 2.40 18.88 21.12
C VAL A 162 1.94 18.94 22.58
N ARG A 163 1.53 20.12 23.05
CA ARG A 163 0.77 20.26 24.29
C ARG A 163 -0.74 20.32 24.00
N ASP A 164 -1.16 21.33 23.25
CA ASP A 164 -2.56 21.61 22.90
C ASP A 164 -2.74 21.92 21.40
N MET A 165 -1.68 22.41 20.74
CA MET A 165 -1.71 22.73 19.32
C MET A 165 -1.95 21.48 18.48
N TRP A 166 -2.69 21.64 17.38
CA TRP A 166 -3.07 20.57 16.46
C TRP A 166 -4.05 19.52 17.03
N LEU A 167 -4.39 19.60 18.32
CA LEU A 167 -5.48 18.78 18.86
C LEU A 167 -6.84 19.26 18.33
N THR A 168 -6.97 20.56 18.02
CA THR A 168 -8.16 21.18 17.43
C THR A 168 -7.86 21.72 16.04
N GLY A 169 -8.82 21.62 15.12
CA GLY A 169 -8.73 22.26 13.79
C GLY A 169 -7.66 21.71 12.85
N PHE A 170 -6.97 20.64 13.21
CA PHE A 170 -5.91 20.01 12.40
C PHE A 170 -6.37 18.67 11.86
N ASP A 171 -6.06 18.36 10.61
CA ASP A 171 -6.40 17.09 9.96
C ASP A 171 -5.17 16.47 9.26
N ALA A 172 -4.73 15.30 9.73
CA ALA A 172 -3.65 14.51 9.17
C ALA A 172 -4.06 13.03 9.14
N PRO A 173 -4.74 12.56 8.08
CA PRO A 173 -5.23 11.20 7.99
C PRO A 173 -4.13 10.12 8.08
N CYS A 174 -2.89 10.46 7.70
CA CYS A 174 -1.72 9.58 7.83
C CYS A 174 -1.23 9.40 9.29
N CYS A 175 -1.77 10.16 10.25
CA CYS A 175 -1.49 9.96 11.68
C CYS A 175 -2.19 8.68 12.16
N HIS A 176 -1.40 7.65 12.50
CA HIS A 176 -1.93 6.35 12.89
C HIS A 176 -1.83 6.07 14.39
N THR A 177 -0.95 6.80 15.12
CA THR A 177 -0.72 6.59 16.54
C THR A 177 -0.74 7.91 17.30
N MET A 178 -1.36 7.90 18.47
CA MET A 178 -1.31 9.00 19.42
C MET A 178 -0.77 8.48 20.74
N TYR A 179 0.34 9.05 21.18
CA TYR A 179 0.92 8.82 22.49
C TYR A 179 0.41 9.88 23.45
N ILE A 180 -0.24 9.47 24.53
CA ILE A 180 -0.82 10.38 25.51
C ILE A 180 -0.02 10.30 26.81
N ASP A 181 0.65 11.39 27.13
CA ASP A 181 1.40 11.60 28.38
C ASP A 181 0.89 12.88 29.07
N LYS A 182 -0.42 13.02 29.11
CA LYS A 182 -1.15 14.16 29.67
C LYS A 182 -2.52 13.72 30.15
N PRO A 183 -2.95 14.01 31.36
CA PRO A 183 -4.32 13.78 31.81
C PRO A 183 -5.30 14.51 30.89
N MET A 184 -6.21 13.76 30.28
CA MET A 184 -7.19 14.30 29.35
C MET A 184 -8.55 13.63 29.58
N ARG A 185 -9.64 14.39 29.49
CA ARG A 185 -11.00 13.87 29.66
C ARG A 185 -12.01 14.54 28.72
N GLY A 186 -13.17 13.96 28.59
CA GLY A 186 -14.33 14.51 27.90
C GLY A 186 -14.00 15.01 26.50
N HIS A 187 -14.39 16.25 26.20
CA HIS A 187 -14.25 16.85 24.88
C HIS A 187 -12.80 16.97 24.39
N ASN A 188 -11.86 17.32 25.29
CA ASN A 188 -10.45 17.46 24.94
C ASN A 188 -9.83 16.12 24.52
N LEU A 189 -10.16 15.04 25.23
CA LEU A 189 -9.72 13.70 24.87
C LEU A 189 -10.32 13.27 23.53
N MET A 190 -11.60 13.52 23.29
CA MET A 190 -12.25 13.22 22.01
C MET A 190 -11.66 14.00 20.84
N GLN A 191 -11.26 15.25 21.04
CA GLN A 191 -10.58 16.04 20.02
C GLN A 191 -9.21 15.46 19.65
N ALA A 192 -8.44 15.02 20.65
CA ALA A 192 -7.16 14.36 20.45
C ALA A 192 -7.35 13.04 19.65
N ILE A 193 -8.24 12.19 20.10
CA ILE A 193 -8.52 10.89 19.49
C ILE A 193 -9.00 11.04 18.03
N ALA A 194 -9.80 12.08 17.75
CA ALA A 194 -10.27 12.36 16.39
C ALA A 194 -9.13 12.58 15.38
N ARG A 195 -7.89 12.86 15.84
CA ARG A 195 -6.72 12.99 14.95
C ARG A 195 -6.28 11.65 14.39
N VAL A 196 -6.42 10.55 15.13
CA VAL A 196 -6.08 9.18 14.69
C VAL A 196 -7.29 8.41 14.19
N ASN A 197 -8.51 8.90 14.42
CA ASN A 197 -9.77 8.28 14.00
C ASN A 197 -10.17 8.70 12.56
N ARG A 198 -9.24 8.59 11.63
CA ARG A 198 -9.47 8.91 10.20
C ARG A 198 -9.16 7.70 9.34
N VAL A 199 -10.06 7.40 8.40
CA VAL A 199 -9.79 6.41 7.35
C VAL A 199 -8.73 6.97 6.41
N PHE A 200 -7.69 6.19 6.17
CA PHE A 200 -6.61 6.56 5.26
C PHE A 200 -5.97 5.30 4.67
N ARG A 201 -6.09 5.10 3.36
CA ARG A 201 -5.59 3.91 2.65
C ARG A 201 -6.00 2.61 3.37
N ASP A 202 -5.04 1.71 3.61
CA ASP A 202 -5.25 0.43 4.28
C ASP A 202 -5.14 0.50 5.82
N LYS A 203 -5.16 1.69 6.41
CA LYS A 203 -5.09 1.87 7.85
C LYS A 203 -6.26 1.16 8.53
N PRO A 204 -6.02 0.12 9.37
CA PRO A 204 -7.08 -0.68 9.97
C PRO A 204 -7.78 0.04 11.13
N GLY A 205 -7.08 0.99 11.77
CA GLY A 205 -7.58 1.76 12.89
C GLY A 205 -6.56 2.75 13.42
N GLY A 206 -7.01 3.66 14.30
CA GLY A 206 -6.14 4.51 15.08
C GLY A 206 -5.69 3.81 16.35
N LEU A 207 -4.45 4.02 16.80
CA LEU A 207 -3.96 3.51 18.07
C LEU A 207 -3.73 4.67 19.04
N VAL A 208 -4.30 4.55 20.24
CA VAL A 208 -4.02 5.42 21.38
C VAL A 208 -3.14 4.66 22.36
N VAL A 209 -1.95 5.18 22.61
CA VAL A 209 -0.97 4.62 23.55
C VAL A 209 -0.93 5.52 24.78
N ASP A 210 -1.19 4.95 25.93
CA ASP A 210 -1.42 5.67 27.17
C ASP A 210 -0.28 5.44 28.17
N TYR A 211 0.37 6.52 28.57
CA TYR A 211 1.44 6.54 29.58
C TYR A 211 1.00 7.13 30.94
N ILE A 212 -0.28 7.54 31.07
CA ILE A 212 -0.75 8.28 32.24
C ILE A 212 -1.98 7.66 32.93
N GLY A 213 -2.66 6.67 32.30
CA GLY A 213 -3.80 5.97 32.91
C GLY A 213 -5.17 6.56 32.58
N ILE A 214 -5.44 6.92 31.31
CA ILE A 214 -6.72 7.53 30.88
C ILE A 214 -7.77 6.52 30.38
N ALA A 215 -7.65 5.24 30.72
CA ALA A 215 -8.53 4.20 30.18
C ALA A 215 -10.03 4.42 30.49
N ASN A 216 -10.32 4.86 31.72
CA ASN A 216 -11.70 5.10 32.17
C ASN A 216 -12.29 6.33 31.48
N GLU A 217 -11.54 7.43 31.42
CA GLU A 217 -11.90 8.68 30.74
C GLU A 217 -12.13 8.44 29.25
N LEU A 218 -11.33 7.58 28.64
CA LEU A 218 -11.48 7.19 27.24
C LEU A 218 -12.80 6.45 27.02
N LYS A 219 -13.12 5.47 27.88
CA LYS A 219 -14.39 4.74 27.82
C LYS A 219 -15.59 5.65 28.00
N GLN A 220 -15.55 6.56 28.97
CA GLN A 220 -16.63 7.54 29.23
C GLN A 220 -16.78 8.53 28.06
N ALA A 221 -15.70 9.09 27.55
CA ALA A 221 -15.72 10.05 26.46
C ALA A 221 -16.30 9.41 25.18
N LEU A 222 -15.91 8.17 24.85
CA LEU A 222 -16.44 7.43 23.72
C LEU A 222 -17.92 7.07 23.89
N LYS A 223 -18.36 6.68 25.09
CA LYS A 223 -19.76 6.42 25.39
C LYS A 223 -20.62 7.66 25.16
N THR A 224 -20.24 8.80 25.72
CA THR A 224 -20.95 10.09 25.54
C THR A 224 -21.01 10.49 24.06
N TYR A 225 -19.94 10.25 23.31
CA TYR A 225 -19.91 10.54 21.87
C TYR A 225 -20.81 9.61 21.06
N THR A 226 -20.87 8.33 21.42
CA THR A 226 -21.72 7.31 20.79
C THR A 226 -23.20 7.60 21.04
N ASP A 227 -23.56 7.89 22.27
CA ASP A 227 -24.93 8.19 22.70
C ASP A 227 -25.48 9.46 22.01
N SER A 228 -24.61 10.45 21.73
CA SER A 228 -25.01 11.71 21.09
C SER A 228 -25.15 11.64 19.57
N LYS A 229 -24.53 10.67 18.87
CA LYS A 229 -24.52 10.55 17.41
C LYS A 229 -24.98 9.21 16.84
N GLY A 230 -25.36 8.24 17.68
CA GLY A 230 -26.03 6.98 17.27
C GLY A 230 -25.19 6.00 16.44
N LYS A 231 -23.89 6.23 16.20
CA LYS A 231 -22.99 5.34 15.45
C LYS A 231 -21.54 5.48 15.92
N GLY A 232 -21.25 5.20 17.19
CA GLY A 232 -19.88 5.11 17.66
C GLY A 232 -19.45 3.65 17.76
N GLN A 233 -18.24 3.32 17.28
CA GLN A 233 -17.61 2.05 17.61
C GLN A 233 -16.94 2.19 18.98
N SER A 234 -17.13 1.19 19.86
CA SER A 234 -16.45 1.12 21.15
C SER A 234 -14.93 0.99 20.96
N THR A 235 -14.18 1.42 21.97
CA THR A 235 -12.73 1.19 22.04
C THR A 235 -12.47 -0.31 22.08
N VAL A 236 -11.59 -0.78 21.22
CA VAL A 236 -11.16 -2.18 21.14
C VAL A 236 -9.80 -2.28 21.79
N ASP A 237 -9.61 -3.19 22.74
CA ASP A 237 -8.30 -3.46 23.33
C ASP A 237 -7.37 -4.04 22.24
N ALA A 238 -6.08 -3.66 22.26
CA ALA A 238 -5.08 -4.22 21.36
C ALA A 238 -4.98 -5.76 21.49
N ARG A 239 -5.35 -6.33 22.64
CA ARG A 239 -5.47 -7.79 22.85
C ARG A 239 -6.59 -8.42 22.02
N GLU A 240 -7.66 -7.70 21.70
CA GLU A 240 -8.69 -8.21 20.77
C GLU A 240 -8.12 -8.32 19.35
N ALA A 241 -7.27 -7.37 18.95
CA ALA A 241 -6.54 -7.46 17.68
C ALA A 241 -5.57 -8.66 17.67
N PHE A 242 -4.96 -8.99 18.82
CA PHE A 242 -4.13 -10.18 18.96
C PHE A 242 -4.94 -11.48 18.83
N ALA A 243 -6.14 -11.55 19.40
CA ALA A 243 -7.03 -12.70 19.19
C ALA A 243 -7.43 -12.87 17.72
N ILE A 244 -7.70 -11.78 17.01
CA ILE A 244 -7.95 -11.79 15.55
C ILE A 244 -6.69 -12.26 14.80
N LEU A 245 -5.51 -11.82 15.19
CA LEU A 245 -4.25 -12.26 14.60
C LEU A 245 -4.10 -13.79 14.68
N LEU A 246 -4.30 -14.36 15.88
CA LEU A 246 -4.23 -15.81 16.10
C LEU A 246 -5.25 -16.56 15.23
N GLU A 247 -6.49 -16.07 15.16
CA GLU A 247 -7.52 -16.66 14.30
C GLU A 247 -7.08 -16.66 12.81
N LYS A 248 -6.50 -15.57 12.32
CA LYS A 248 -6.08 -15.50 10.91
C LYS A 248 -4.86 -16.38 10.62
N ILE A 249 -3.92 -16.49 11.55
CA ILE A 249 -2.82 -17.44 11.46
C ILE A 249 -3.34 -18.88 11.42
N ASP A 250 -4.30 -19.22 12.29
CA ASP A 250 -4.90 -20.57 12.33
C ASP A 250 -5.63 -20.91 11.02
N ILE A 251 -6.36 -19.96 10.44
CA ILE A 251 -6.97 -20.14 9.10
C ILE A 251 -5.89 -20.42 8.04
N ILE A 252 -4.76 -19.71 8.08
CA ILE A 252 -3.65 -19.94 7.14
C ILE A 252 -3.01 -21.32 7.38
N HIS A 253 -2.83 -21.75 8.64
CA HIS A 253 -2.42 -23.10 8.96
C HIS A 253 -3.36 -24.15 8.34
N GLY A 254 -4.67 -23.92 8.44
CA GLY A 254 -5.69 -24.75 7.80
C GLY A 254 -5.57 -24.80 6.27
N MET A 255 -5.11 -23.72 5.63
CA MET A 255 -4.84 -23.72 4.18
C MET A 255 -3.62 -24.57 3.81
N PHE A 256 -2.61 -24.66 4.68
CA PHE A 256 -1.44 -25.49 4.48
C PHE A 256 -1.61 -26.95 4.99
N ALA A 257 -2.70 -27.23 5.71
CA ALA A 257 -2.97 -28.56 6.24
C ALA A 257 -3.32 -29.57 5.11
N PRO A 258 -3.09 -30.88 5.34
CA PRO A 258 -3.53 -31.92 4.41
C PRO A 258 -5.04 -31.82 4.17
N SER A 259 -5.46 -31.95 2.92
CA SER A 259 -6.87 -32.03 2.54
C SER A 259 -7.14 -33.27 1.68
N ALA A 260 -8.41 -33.61 1.45
CA ALA A 260 -8.78 -34.81 0.73
C ALA A 260 -8.04 -34.93 -0.62
N GLY A 261 -7.11 -35.88 -0.71
CA GLY A 261 -6.33 -36.16 -1.91
C GLY A 261 -5.09 -35.30 -2.13
N LYS A 262 -4.78 -34.35 -1.23
CA LYS A 262 -3.56 -33.53 -1.32
C LYS A 262 -2.75 -33.59 0.00
N PRO A 263 -1.42 -33.87 -0.06
CA PRO A 263 -0.56 -33.73 1.11
C PRO A 263 -0.53 -32.29 1.56
N GLY A 264 -0.43 -32.04 2.85
CA GLY A 264 -0.21 -30.71 3.40
C GLY A 264 1.19 -30.18 3.06
N PHE A 265 1.38 -28.89 3.21
CA PHE A 265 2.67 -28.23 3.11
C PHE A 265 3.15 -27.79 4.49
N SER A 266 4.33 -28.24 4.89
CA SER A 266 4.97 -27.80 6.14
C SER A 266 6.08 -26.80 5.83
N TYR A 267 6.02 -25.64 6.45
CA TYR A 267 7.09 -24.64 6.41
C TYR A 267 7.94 -24.63 7.68
N ALA A 268 7.82 -25.67 8.52
CA ALA A 268 8.70 -25.85 9.68
C ALA A 268 10.16 -25.92 9.22
N GLY A 269 11.00 -25.04 9.78
CA GLY A 269 12.41 -24.92 9.39
C GLY A 269 12.67 -23.98 8.21
N PHE A 270 11.72 -23.15 7.81
CA PHE A 270 11.88 -22.13 6.75
C PHE A 270 13.11 -21.24 6.96
N SER A 271 13.55 -21.02 8.18
CA SER A 271 14.76 -20.22 8.50
C SER A 271 16.06 -20.78 7.91
N ARG A 272 16.09 -22.05 7.46
CA ARG A 272 17.29 -22.69 6.88
C ARG A 272 17.49 -22.34 5.40
N ASP A 273 16.40 -22.30 4.64
CA ASP A 273 16.38 -21.89 3.23
C ASP A 273 15.08 -21.13 2.93
N PRO A 274 15.00 -19.85 3.34
CA PRO A 274 13.76 -19.09 3.27
C PRO A 274 13.20 -18.94 1.86
N LEU A 275 14.08 -18.84 0.83
CA LEU A 275 13.64 -18.65 -0.56
C LEU A 275 13.02 -19.91 -1.15
N ALA A 276 13.61 -21.08 -0.90
CA ALA A 276 13.05 -22.35 -1.35
C ALA A 276 11.69 -22.61 -0.68
N PHE A 277 11.60 -22.44 0.64
CA PHE A 277 10.34 -22.57 1.37
C PHE A 277 9.28 -21.57 0.89
N LEU A 278 9.67 -20.34 0.63
CA LEU A 278 8.76 -19.31 0.12
C LEU A 278 8.21 -19.69 -1.26
N ARG A 279 9.06 -20.12 -2.18
CA ARG A 279 8.69 -20.56 -3.51
C ARG A 279 7.72 -21.73 -3.46
N ASP A 280 8.00 -22.73 -2.62
CA ASP A 280 7.17 -23.92 -2.47
C ASP A 280 5.83 -23.61 -1.79
N ALA A 281 5.81 -22.71 -0.80
CA ALA A 281 4.59 -22.22 -0.16
C ALA A 281 3.69 -21.48 -1.15
N VAL A 282 4.26 -20.57 -1.95
CA VAL A 282 3.53 -19.85 -3.00
C VAL A 282 2.95 -20.85 -4.01
N ASN A 283 3.76 -21.79 -4.51
CA ASN A 283 3.31 -22.82 -5.44
C ASN A 283 2.18 -23.69 -4.83
N TYR A 284 2.28 -24.05 -3.55
CA TYR A 284 1.25 -24.81 -2.85
C TYR A 284 -0.09 -24.05 -2.80
N ILE A 285 -0.06 -22.78 -2.40
CA ILE A 285 -1.26 -21.93 -2.33
C ILE A 285 -1.91 -21.75 -3.70
N LEU A 286 -1.12 -21.58 -4.76
CA LEU A 286 -1.63 -21.51 -6.14
C LEU A 286 -2.29 -22.83 -6.59
N GLY A 287 -1.87 -23.94 -6.01
CA GLY A 287 -2.47 -25.27 -6.26
C GLY A 287 -3.80 -25.52 -5.56
N LEU A 288 -4.23 -24.65 -4.63
CA LEU A 288 -5.53 -24.76 -3.95
C LEU A 288 -6.66 -24.11 -4.77
N ASP A 289 -7.89 -24.58 -4.54
CA ASP A 289 -9.07 -23.96 -5.16
C ASP A 289 -9.28 -22.55 -4.59
N ASP A 290 -9.32 -21.55 -5.47
CA ASP A 290 -9.29 -20.11 -5.11
C ASP A 290 -8.19 -19.73 -4.12
N GLY A 291 -7.10 -20.52 -4.05
CA GLY A 291 -6.07 -20.41 -3.04
C GLY A 291 -5.42 -19.03 -2.98
N LYS A 292 -5.07 -18.45 -4.14
CA LYS A 292 -4.49 -17.10 -4.22
C LYS A 292 -5.39 -16.06 -3.59
N LYS A 293 -6.65 -15.98 -3.99
CA LYS A 293 -7.61 -15.00 -3.48
C LYS A 293 -7.85 -15.19 -1.98
N ARG A 294 -8.15 -16.41 -1.55
CA ARG A 294 -8.40 -16.73 -0.14
C ARG A 294 -7.19 -16.37 0.73
N TYR A 295 -5.98 -16.71 0.30
CA TYR A 295 -4.77 -16.37 1.03
C TYR A 295 -4.55 -14.86 1.11
N LEU A 296 -4.72 -14.12 0.00
CA LEU A 296 -4.56 -12.67 -0.01
C LEU A 296 -5.56 -11.97 0.92
N ASP A 297 -6.81 -12.41 0.96
CA ASP A 297 -7.84 -11.86 1.85
C ASP A 297 -7.51 -12.11 3.33
N VAL A 298 -7.17 -13.35 3.70
CA VAL A 298 -6.85 -13.71 5.09
C VAL A 298 -5.55 -13.06 5.55
N SER A 299 -4.51 -13.08 4.72
CA SER A 299 -3.22 -12.49 5.06
C SER A 299 -3.27 -10.95 5.12
N LEU A 300 -4.17 -10.30 4.39
CA LEU A 300 -4.45 -8.87 4.55
C LEU A 300 -5.05 -8.59 5.93
N ALA A 301 -6.04 -9.39 6.36
CA ALA A 301 -6.64 -9.26 7.68
C ALA A 301 -5.62 -9.56 8.80
N MET A 302 -4.75 -10.57 8.62
CA MET A 302 -3.62 -10.88 9.50
C MET A 302 -2.67 -9.69 9.63
N SER A 303 -2.27 -9.08 8.52
CA SER A 303 -1.37 -7.91 8.51
C SER A 303 -1.99 -6.69 9.22
N LYS A 304 -3.30 -6.47 9.04
CA LYS A 304 -4.03 -5.41 9.74
C LYS A 304 -4.07 -5.65 11.26
N ALA A 305 -4.33 -6.88 11.68
CA ALA A 305 -4.32 -7.25 13.10
C ALA A 305 -2.91 -7.09 13.69
N TRP A 306 -1.87 -7.59 13.00
CA TRP A 306 -0.47 -7.44 13.39
C TRP A 306 -0.09 -5.97 13.62
N SER A 307 -0.46 -5.07 12.72
CA SER A 307 -0.14 -3.65 12.84
C SER A 307 -0.72 -2.98 14.10
N LEU A 308 -1.67 -3.62 14.77
CA LEU A 308 -2.33 -3.12 15.97
C LEU A 308 -1.81 -3.76 17.26
N CYS A 309 -1.25 -4.97 17.18
CA CYS A 309 -0.85 -5.76 18.34
C CYS A 309 0.63 -6.19 18.36
N ASN A 310 1.41 -5.86 17.34
CA ASN A 310 2.83 -6.26 17.23
C ASN A 310 3.74 -5.69 18.35
N THR A 311 3.26 -4.72 19.09
CA THR A 311 3.94 -4.12 20.25
C THR A 311 3.67 -4.88 21.56
N LEU A 312 2.71 -5.80 21.56
CA LEU A 312 2.41 -6.65 22.71
C LEU A 312 3.50 -7.73 22.87
N ASP A 313 3.83 -8.06 24.13
CA ASP A 313 4.83 -9.11 24.41
C ASP A 313 4.37 -10.48 23.92
N GLU A 314 3.07 -10.73 23.96
CA GLU A 314 2.44 -11.97 23.47
C GLU A 314 2.59 -12.16 21.95
N ALA A 315 2.79 -11.08 21.19
CA ALA A 315 2.97 -11.15 19.74
C ALA A 315 4.44 -11.47 19.33
N LYS A 316 5.42 -11.22 20.21
CA LYS A 316 6.84 -11.44 19.90
C LYS A 316 7.18 -12.84 19.38
N PRO A 317 6.66 -13.95 19.99
CA PRO A 317 6.96 -15.30 19.51
C PRO A 317 6.46 -15.58 18.08
N LEU A 318 5.47 -14.81 17.60
CA LEU A 318 4.87 -14.99 16.28
C LEU A 318 5.56 -14.17 15.19
N GLN A 319 6.56 -13.36 15.53
CA GLN A 319 7.19 -12.41 14.62
C GLN A 319 7.81 -13.09 13.39
N GLU A 320 8.55 -14.18 13.59
CA GLU A 320 9.20 -14.91 12.49
C GLU A 320 8.17 -15.56 11.57
N GLU A 321 7.17 -16.22 12.17
CA GLU A 321 6.10 -16.85 11.41
C GLU A 321 5.27 -15.82 10.65
N PHE A 322 4.89 -14.72 11.28
CA PHE A 322 4.21 -13.61 10.62
C PHE A 322 5.01 -13.07 9.44
N ALA A 323 6.33 -12.92 9.59
CA ALA A 323 7.21 -12.44 8.52
C ALA A 323 7.20 -13.40 7.33
N PHE A 324 7.31 -14.72 7.57
CA PHE A 324 7.23 -15.74 6.52
C PHE A 324 5.86 -15.71 5.79
N LEU A 325 4.76 -15.73 6.53
CA LEU A 325 3.41 -15.69 5.95
C LEU A 325 3.16 -14.40 5.16
N SER A 326 3.72 -13.28 5.62
CA SER A 326 3.66 -12.01 4.89
C SER A 326 4.52 -12.01 3.62
N ALA A 327 5.65 -12.71 3.64
CA ALA A 327 6.49 -12.91 2.45
C ALA A 327 5.76 -13.74 1.37
N VAL A 328 5.05 -14.81 1.77
CA VAL A 328 4.17 -15.59 0.86
C VAL A 328 3.12 -14.68 0.21
N ARG A 329 2.47 -13.81 1.01
CA ARG A 329 1.53 -12.80 0.48
C ARG A 329 2.21 -11.88 -0.53
N GLY A 330 3.42 -11.40 -0.21
CA GLY A 330 4.21 -10.56 -1.12
C GLY A 330 4.52 -11.24 -2.45
N GLY A 331 4.90 -12.51 -2.42
CA GLY A 331 5.12 -13.35 -3.60
C GLY A 331 3.88 -13.43 -4.48
N LEU A 332 2.72 -13.75 -3.88
CA LEU A 332 1.44 -13.85 -4.60
C LEU A 332 1.00 -12.51 -5.23
N ILE A 333 1.23 -11.37 -4.55
CA ILE A 333 0.92 -10.04 -5.09
C ILE A 333 1.83 -9.71 -6.26
N LYS A 334 3.13 -10.02 -6.18
CA LYS A 334 4.08 -9.78 -7.28
C LYS A 334 3.70 -10.52 -8.56
N LEU A 335 3.09 -11.69 -8.43
CA LEU A 335 2.58 -12.49 -9.54
C LEU A 335 1.25 -11.97 -10.10
N ASP A 336 0.57 -11.03 -9.43
CA ASP A 336 -0.72 -10.52 -9.89
C ASP A 336 -0.54 -9.46 -11.00
N PRO A 337 -0.99 -9.74 -12.24
CA PRO A 337 -0.90 -8.80 -13.36
C PRO A 337 -1.73 -7.54 -13.16
N LYS A 338 -2.75 -7.59 -12.28
CA LYS A 338 -3.69 -6.48 -12.01
C LYS A 338 -3.27 -5.59 -10.84
N ALA A 339 -2.20 -5.94 -10.12
CA ALA A 339 -1.76 -5.17 -8.97
C ALA A 339 -1.25 -3.79 -9.39
N LYS A 340 -2.02 -2.74 -9.11
CA LYS A 340 -1.71 -1.33 -9.41
C LYS A 340 -0.75 -0.67 -8.40
N PHE A 341 0.01 -1.43 -7.64
CA PHE A 341 1.00 -0.85 -6.71
C PHE A 341 2.25 -0.40 -7.45
N SER A 342 2.78 0.77 -7.06
CA SER A 342 4.08 1.21 -7.56
C SER A 342 5.17 0.23 -7.14
N GLN A 343 6.20 0.08 -7.97
CA GLN A 343 7.34 -0.82 -7.69
C GLN A 343 8.00 -0.47 -6.34
N SER A 344 8.03 0.81 -5.96
CA SER A 344 8.59 1.28 -4.69
C SER A 344 7.74 0.88 -3.47
N GLU A 345 6.41 0.84 -3.60
CA GLU A 345 5.51 0.40 -2.51
C GLU A 345 5.60 -1.12 -2.30
N LYS A 346 5.69 -1.89 -3.40
CA LYS A 346 5.89 -3.35 -3.36
C LYS A 346 7.23 -3.71 -2.69
N ASN A 347 8.30 -3.02 -3.05
CA ASN A 347 9.64 -3.27 -2.50
C ASN A 347 9.76 -2.79 -1.05
N SER A 348 9.17 -1.65 -0.70
CA SER A 348 9.19 -1.11 0.67
C SER A 348 8.45 -2.00 1.67
N LEU A 349 7.33 -2.61 1.28
CA LEU A 349 6.56 -3.48 2.17
C LEU A 349 7.29 -4.80 2.45
N LEU A 350 7.91 -5.39 1.42
CA LEU A 350 8.68 -6.63 1.53
C LEU A 350 10.02 -6.42 2.24
N SER A 351 10.77 -5.36 1.87
CA SER A 351 12.05 -5.04 2.51
C SER A 351 11.88 -4.81 4.01
N LYS A 352 10.89 -4.02 4.44
CA LYS A 352 10.66 -3.73 5.87
C LYS A 352 10.19 -4.93 6.68
N ILE A 353 9.47 -5.87 6.07
CA ILE A 353 9.06 -7.11 6.73
C ILE A 353 10.23 -8.10 6.81
N LEU A 354 11.07 -8.14 5.76
CA LEU A 354 12.21 -9.04 5.65
C LEU A 354 13.45 -8.52 6.40
N ASP A 355 13.65 -7.22 6.52
CA ASP A 355 14.75 -6.61 7.29
C ASP A 355 14.64 -6.87 8.80
N ASN A 356 13.43 -7.15 9.31
CA ASN A 356 13.19 -7.49 10.71
C ASN A 356 13.10 -9.01 10.96
N ALA A 357 13.00 -9.82 9.93
CA ALA A 357 13.13 -11.28 10.01
C ALA A 357 14.52 -11.66 9.46
N VAL A 358 15.12 -12.71 9.99
CA VAL A 358 16.44 -13.27 9.58
C VAL A 358 16.54 -13.63 8.07
N VAL A 359 15.58 -13.22 7.27
CA VAL A 359 15.51 -13.38 5.81
C VAL A 359 15.94 -12.09 5.12
N ALA A 360 17.19 -11.69 5.34
CA ALA A 360 17.86 -10.60 4.62
C ALA A 360 18.24 -11.00 3.17
N THR A 361 17.45 -11.84 2.52
CA THR A 361 17.63 -12.15 1.10
C THR A 361 16.45 -11.58 0.34
N GLY A 362 16.68 -10.40 -0.23
CA GLY A 362 15.66 -9.68 -0.98
C GLY A 362 15.08 -10.51 -2.13
N VAL A 363 13.82 -10.90 -2.01
CA VAL A 363 13.02 -11.25 -3.18
C VAL A 363 12.75 -9.96 -3.92
N GLU A 364 13.75 -9.46 -4.65
CA GLU A 364 13.65 -8.17 -5.34
C GLU A 364 12.70 -8.24 -6.53
N ASP A 365 12.59 -9.41 -7.17
CA ASP A 365 11.74 -9.58 -8.34
C ASP A 365 11.09 -10.97 -8.45
N VAL A 366 10.26 -11.13 -9.48
CA VAL A 366 9.51 -12.37 -9.77
C VAL A 366 10.42 -13.52 -10.19
N PHE A 367 11.57 -13.21 -10.80
CA PHE A 367 12.54 -14.20 -11.26
C PHE A 367 13.27 -14.83 -10.07
N ALA A 368 13.71 -14.00 -9.11
CA ALA A 368 14.29 -14.48 -7.86
C ALA A 368 13.31 -15.35 -7.07
N LEU A 369 12.01 -14.99 -7.03
CA LEU A 369 10.97 -15.82 -6.43
C LEU A 369 10.84 -17.18 -7.14
N ALA A 370 10.91 -17.21 -8.48
CA ALA A 370 10.85 -18.42 -9.27
C ALA A 370 12.14 -19.25 -9.21
N GLY A 371 13.23 -18.69 -8.68
CA GLY A 371 14.55 -19.32 -8.69
C GLY A 371 15.19 -19.32 -10.08
N LEU A 372 14.83 -18.32 -10.90
CA LEU A 372 15.34 -18.15 -12.26
C LEU A 372 16.26 -16.94 -12.32
N ASP A 373 17.26 -16.99 -13.19
CA ASP A 373 18.11 -15.83 -13.49
C ASP A 373 17.31 -14.80 -14.29
N LYS A 374 17.59 -13.52 -14.04
CA LYS A 374 16.94 -12.43 -14.77
C LYS A 374 17.45 -12.43 -16.21
N PRO A 375 16.58 -12.64 -17.22
CA PRO A 375 17.03 -12.73 -18.60
C PRO A 375 17.61 -11.40 -19.07
N ASN A 376 18.82 -11.44 -19.63
CA ASN A 376 19.54 -10.27 -20.16
C ASN A 376 18.95 -9.72 -21.47
N ILE A 377 18.19 -10.52 -22.20
CA ILE A 377 17.69 -10.19 -23.55
C ILE A 377 16.26 -10.76 -23.70
N GLY A 378 15.26 -9.87 -23.75
CA GLY A 378 13.85 -10.19 -24.07
C GLY A 378 13.21 -11.19 -23.10
N LEU A 379 12.25 -10.72 -22.35
CA LEU A 379 11.54 -11.44 -21.27
C LEU A 379 10.89 -12.78 -21.64
N LEU A 380 10.99 -13.24 -22.87
CA LEU A 380 10.36 -14.45 -23.38
C LEU A 380 11.29 -15.23 -24.35
N SER A 381 12.63 -15.18 -24.14
CA SER A 381 13.57 -15.93 -25.01
C SER A 381 13.29 -17.44 -24.96
N ASP A 382 13.69 -18.16 -26.01
CA ASP A 382 13.48 -19.61 -26.09
C ASP A 382 14.15 -20.35 -24.92
N GLU A 383 15.33 -19.92 -24.52
CA GLU A 383 16.07 -20.47 -23.38
C GLU A 383 15.28 -20.29 -22.07
N PHE A 384 14.75 -19.09 -21.84
CA PHE A 384 13.93 -18.81 -20.66
C PHE A 384 12.64 -19.62 -20.64
N LEU A 385 11.97 -19.78 -21.81
CA LEU A 385 10.75 -20.58 -21.91
C LEU A 385 11.01 -22.06 -21.62
N GLU A 386 12.19 -22.60 -21.99
CA GLU A 386 12.59 -23.96 -21.61
C GLU A 386 12.85 -24.08 -20.11
N GLU A 387 13.54 -23.11 -19.47
CA GLU A 387 13.73 -23.11 -18.03
C GLU A 387 12.39 -23.11 -17.27
N VAL A 388 11.43 -22.30 -17.71
CA VAL A 388 10.08 -22.26 -17.13
C VAL A 388 9.33 -23.58 -17.36
N ARG A 389 9.52 -24.22 -18.52
CA ARG A 389 8.94 -25.54 -18.83
C ARG A 389 9.42 -26.61 -17.85
N GLU A 390 10.68 -26.57 -17.44
CA GLU A 390 11.28 -27.55 -16.57
C GLU A 390 11.10 -27.27 -15.07
N MET A 391 10.53 -26.11 -14.69
CA MET A 391 10.32 -25.75 -13.30
C MET A 391 9.52 -26.82 -12.54
N PRO A 392 10.00 -27.30 -11.36
CA PRO A 392 9.24 -28.23 -10.52
C PRO A 392 7.93 -27.62 -9.98
N GLN A 393 7.94 -26.32 -9.72
CA GLN A 393 6.81 -25.56 -9.17
C GLN A 393 5.84 -25.16 -10.29
N ARG A 394 5.07 -26.11 -10.81
CA ARG A 394 4.20 -25.97 -11.99
C ARG A 394 3.17 -24.83 -11.88
N ASN A 395 2.54 -24.64 -10.72
CA ASN A 395 1.57 -23.56 -10.54
C ASN A 395 2.23 -22.18 -10.58
N LEU A 396 3.43 -22.06 -9.99
CA LEU A 396 4.23 -20.85 -10.05
C LEU A 396 4.67 -20.53 -11.50
N ALA A 397 5.02 -21.55 -12.29
CA ALA A 397 5.35 -21.40 -13.70
C ALA A 397 4.19 -20.81 -14.52
N VAL A 398 2.95 -21.27 -14.28
CA VAL A 398 1.75 -20.70 -14.95
C VAL A 398 1.56 -19.24 -14.61
N GLU A 399 1.60 -18.86 -13.32
CA GLU A 399 1.44 -17.47 -12.88
C GLU A 399 2.56 -16.56 -13.41
N LEU A 400 3.79 -17.07 -13.48
CA LEU A 400 4.93 -16.35 -14.06
C LEU A 400 4.72 -16.07 -15.54
N LEU A 401 4.33 -17.08 -16.33
CA LEU A 401 4.03 -16.91 -17.75
C LEU A 401 2.83 -15.99 -17.98
N GLU A 402 1.76 -16.13 -17.18
CA GLU A 402 0.62 -15.21 -17.22
C GLU A 402 1.05 -13.77 -17.04
N LYS A 403 1.86 -13.51 -15.99
CA LYS A 403 2.34 -12.18 -15.69
C LYS A 403 3.19 -11.61 -16.82
N LEU A 404 4.17 -12.37 -17.31
CA LEU A 404 5.08 -11.91 -18.36
C LEU A 404 4.36 -11.67 -19.69
N LEU A 405 3.41 -12.53 -20.05
CA LEU A 405 2.57 -12.32 -21.23
C LEU A 405 1.69 -11.09 -21.09
N ASN A 406 1.05 -10.88 -19.94
CA ASN A 406 0.28 -9.67 -19.71
C ASN A 406 1.14 -8.40 -19.78
N ASP A 407 2.28 -8.40 -19.10
CA ASP A 407 3.20 -7.26 -19.10
C ASP A 407 3.72 -6.98 -20.53
N GLY A 408 4.06 -8.04 -21.30
CA GLY A 408 4.49 -7.94 -22.69
C GLY A 408 3.40 -7.41 -23.62
N ILE A 409 2.18 -7.94 -23.51
CA ILE A 409 1.01 -7.49 -24.29
C ILE A 409 0.71 -6.02 -24.01
N HIS A 410 0.73 -5.60 -22.73
CA HIS A 410 0.49 -4.20 -22.38
C HIS A 410 1.61 -3.26 -22.83
N ALA A 411 2.87 -3.68 -22.71
CA ALA A 411 4.02 -2.83 -23.06
C ALA A 411 4.14 -2.60 -24.57
N ARG A 412 3.90 -3.66 -25.39
CA ARG A 412 4.13 -3.61 -26.84
C ARG A 412 2.85 -3.43 -27.67
N SER A 413 1.74 -3.93 -27.20
CA SER A 413 0.45 -3.82 -27.89
C SER A 413 -0.50 -2.81 -27.26
N GLY A 414 -0.06 -2.03 -26.25
CA GLY A 414 -0.91 -1.10 -25.50
C GLY A 414 -1.63 -0.06 -26.37
N ASN A 415 -1.01 0.33 -27.48
CA ASN A 415 -1.58 1.24 -28.47
C ASN A 415 -2.21 0.52 -29.67
N ASN A 416 -2.20 -0.82 -29.72
CA ASN A 416 -2.75 -1.62 -30.80
C ASN A 416 -3.95 -2.44 -30.33
N VAL A 417 -5.16 -1.95 -30.59
CA VAL A 417 -6.43 -2.54 -30.14
C VAL A 417 -6.62 -3.98 -30.65
N VAL A 418 -6.18 -4.28 -31.88
CA VAL A 418 -6.35 -5.60 -32.51
C VAL A 418 -5.47 -6.62 -31.83
N GLN A 419 -4.17 -6.34 -31.74
CA GLN A 419 -3.21 -7.24 -31.08
C GLN A 419 -3.53 -7.42 -29.61
N GLN A 420 -3.79 -6.33 -28.90
CA GLN A 420 -4.15 -6.38 -27.49
C GLN A 420 -5.37 -7.26 -27.24
N LYS A 421 -6.43 -7.12 -28.03
CA LYS A 421 -7.63 -7.95 -27.91
C LYS A 421 -7.33 -9.42 -28.21
N LYS A 422 -6.66 -9.71 -29.33
CA LYS A 422 -6.32 -11.07 -29.77
C LYS A 422 -5.56 -11.85 -28.70
N TYR A 423 -4.47 -11.27 -28.18
CA TYR A 423 -3.64 -11.93 -27.19
C TYR A 423 -4.29 -11.97 -25.79
N SER A 424 -4.98 -10.91 -25.37
CA SER A 424 -5.69 -10.90 -24.09
C SER A 424 -6.84 -11.91 -24.04
N ASP A 425 -7.62 -12.04 -25.12
CA ASP A 425 -8.72 -13.01 -25.18
C ASP A 425 -8.20 -14.45 -25.21
N ARG A 426 -7.10 -14.72 -25.93
CA ARG A 426 -6.44 -16.02 -25.93
C ARG A 426 -5.89 -16.37 -24.55
N LEU A 427 -5.20 -15.45 -23.90
CA LEU A 427 -4.68 -15.64 -22.53
C LEU A 427 -5.80 -15.95 -21.53
N LYS A 428 -6.89 -15.18 -21.57
CA LYS A 428 -8.07 -15.44 -20.73
C LYS A 428 -8.66 -16.82 -20.95
N ALA A 429 -8.74 -17.28 -22.20
CA ALA A 429 -9.29 -18.59 -22.52
C ALA A 429 -8.43 -19.73 -21.95
N VAL A 430 -7.09 -19.62 -22.02
CA VAL A 430 -6.17 -20.61 -21.43
C VAL A 430 -6.28 -20.61 -19.91
N LEU A 431 -6.29 -19.43 -19.28
CA LEU A 431 -6.41 -19.29 -17.83
C LEU A 431 -7.76 -19.77 -17.29
N LEU A 432 -8.84 -19.59 -18.04
CA LEU A 432 -10.15 -20.13 -17.68
C LEU A 432 -10.12 -21.66 -17.60
N LYS A 433 -9.45 -22.33 -18.55
CA LYS A 433 -9.27 -23.79 -18.51
C LYS A 433 -8.44 -24.22 -17.28
N TYR A 434 -7.39 -23.47 -16.96
CA TYR A 434 -6.57 -23.70 -15.78
C TYR A 434 -7.36 -23.55 -14.47
N ASN A 435 -8.06 -22.44 -14.30
CA ASN A 435 -8.84 -22.15 -13.10
C ASN A 435 -9.98 -23.15 -12.88
N ASN A 436 -10.58 -23.64 -13.96
CA ASN A 436 -11.65 -24.64 -13.91
C ASN A 436 -11.11 -26.09 -13.84
N ARG A 437 -9.77 -26.29 -13.72
CA ARG A 437 -9.14 -27.61 -13.70
C ARG A 437 -9.54 -28.49 -14.91
N ALA A 438 -9.84 -27.88 -16.04
CA ALA A 438 -10.29 -28.59 -17.25
C ALA A 438 -9.15 -29.29 -18.00
N ILE A 439 -7.91 -28.85 -17.78
CA ILE A 439 -6.69 -29.43 -18.37
C ILE A 439 -5.59 -29.50 -17.30
N GLU A 440 -4.62 -30.38 -17.52
CA GLU A 440 -3.47 -30.51 -16.61
C GLU A 440 -2.56 -29.26 -16.67
N THR A 441 -1.95 -28.91 -15.54
CA THR A 441 -1.07 -27.72 -15.42
C THR A 441 0.07 -27.76 -16.46
N ALA A 442 0.61 -28.94 -16.79
CA ALA A 442 1.65 -29.10 -17.80
C ALA A 442 1.16 -28.68 -19.21
N GLN A 443 -0.10 -29.00 -19.57
CA GLN A 443 -0.70 -28.57 -20.83
C GLN A 443 -0.94 -27.07 -20.87
N VAL A 444 -1.32 -26.46 -19.75
CA VAL A 444 -1.46 -24.99 -19.63
C VAL A 444 -0.14 -24.30 -19.89
N ILE A 445 0.95 -24.78 -19.26
CA ILE A 445 2.30 -24.23 -19.46
C ILE A 445 2.66 -24.29 -20.95
N GLU A 446 2.42 -25.41 -21.61
CA GLU A 446 2.71 -25.57 -23.04
C GLU A 446 1.87 -24.61 -23.90
N GLU A 447 0.55 -24.46 -23.64
CA GLU A 447 -0.31 -23.50 -24.35
C GLU A 447 0.20 -22.05 -24.16
N LEU A 448 0.67 -21.68 -22.95
CA LEU A 448 1.23 -20.36 -22.68
C LEU A 448 2.60 -20.14 -23.35
N ILE A 449 3.46 -21.15 -23.41
CA ILE A 449 4.74 -21.10 -24.13
C ILE A 449 4.49 -20.93 -25.63
N GLN A 450 3.56 -21.67 -26.20
CA GLN A 450 3.18 -21.52 -27.61
C GLN A 450 2.63 -20.13 -27.91
N MET A 451 1.88 -19.57 -26.97
CA MET A 451 1.37 -18.21 -27.07
C MET A 451 2.51 -17.18 -27.01
N ALA A 452 3.50 -17.36 -26.12
CA ALA A 452 4.67 -16.51 -26.00
C ALA A 452 5.50 -16.49 -27.29
N LYS A 453 5.74 -17.67 -27.90
CA LYS A 453 6.44 -17.79 -29.18
C LYS A 453 5.68 -17.09 -30.32
N ALA A 454 4.37 -17.30 -30.42
CA ALA A 454 3.54 -16.62 -31.42
C ALA A 454 3.52 -15.09 -31.23
N PHE A 455 3.61 -14.62 -29.98
CA PHE A 455 3.71 -13.19 -29.70
C PHE A 455 5.07 -12.62 -30.12
N GLN A 456 6.18 -13.33 -29.88
CA GLN A 456 7.51 -12.95 -30.34
C GLN A 456 7.60 -12.89 -31.87
N GLU A 457 7.08 -13.91 -32.57
CA GLU A 457 7.05 -13.95 -34.05
C GLU A 457 6.27 -12.76 -34.61
N ALA A 458 5.14 -12.40 -33.99
CA ALA A 458 4.38 -11.22 -34.39
C ALA A 458 5.19 -9.93 -34.21
N MET A 459 5.92 -9.79 -33.10
CA MET A 459 6.77 -8.61 -32.86
C MET A 459 7.93 -8.53 -33.86
N ALA A 460 8.58 -9.66 -34.15
CA ALA A 460 9.66 -9.70 -35.14
C ALA A 460 9.16 -9.34 -36.55
N ARG A 461 7.94 -9.78 -36.90
CA ARG A 461 7.28 -9.38 -38.16
C ARG A 461 7.03 -7.87 -38.19
N ASP A 462 6.51 -7.31 -37.10
CA ASP A 462 6.20 -5.89 -37.00
C ASP A 462 7.47 -5.02 -37.13
N ASP A 463 8.57 -5.44 -36.53
CA ASP A 463 9.89 -4.79 -36.67
C ASP A 463 10.41 -4.87 -38.14
N ALA A 464 10.15 -5.99 -38.85
CA ALA A 464 10.54 -6.18 -40.24
C ALA A 464 9.70 -5.35 -41.23
N LEU A 465 8.48 -4.93 -40.87
CA LEU A 465 7.62 -4.10 -41.70
C LEU A 465 8.18 -2.69 -41.92
N GLY A 466 9.06 -2.20 -41.03
CA GLY A 466 9.65 -0.86 -41.10
C GLY A 466 8.61 0.28 -40.93
N LEU A 467 7.50 -0.01 -40.24
CA LEU A 467 6.44 0.92 -39.89
C LEU A 467 6.63 1.46 -38.46
N THR A 468 6.16 2.65 -38.21
CA THR A 468 6.08 3.17 -36.83
C THR A 468 5.04 2.41 -36.02
N PRO A 469 5.11 2.38 -34.67
CA PRO A 469 4.11 1.68 -33.83
C PRO A 469 2.65 2.10 -34.11
N ASP A 470 2.42 3.37 -34.40
CA ASP A 470 1.10 3.89 -34.79
C ASP A 470 0.64 3.32 -36.15
N GLU A 471 1.54 3.29 -37.12
CA GLU A 471 1.25 2.76 -38.46
C GLU A 471 1.02 1.23 -38.43
N ILE A 472 1.74 0.49 -37.57
CA ILE A 472 1.50 -0.93 -37.32
C ILE A 472 0.08 -1.15 -36.77
N ALA A 473 -0.34 -0.34 -35.81
CA ALA A 473 -1.66 -0.45 -35.21
C ALA A 473 -2.79 -0.23 -36.23
N PHE A 474 -2.62 0.71 -37.16
CA PHE A 474 -3.57 0.89 -38.29
C PHE A 474 -3.43 -0.18 -39.35
N TYR A 475 -2.23 -0.69 -39.62
CA TYR A 475 -2.02 -1.82 -40.52
C TYR A 475 -2.77 -3.07 -40.02
N ASP A 476 -2.63 -3.41 -38.74
CA ASP A 476 -3.35 -4.55 -38.16
C ASP A 476 -4.87 -4.36 -38.19
N ALA A 477 -5.37 -3.13 -37.95
CA ALA A 477 -6.78 -2.83 -38.06
C ALA A 477 -7.32 -2.99 -39.50
N LEU A 478 -6.49 -2.76 -40.51
CA LEU A 478 -6.82 -2.96 -41.93
C LEU A 478 -6.69 -4.44 -42.34
N ALA A 479 -5.69 -5.12 -41.80
CA ALA A 479 -5.39 -6.53 -42.11
C ALA A 479 -6.28 -7.53 -41.31
N GLU A 480 -7.07 -7.09 -40.33
CA GLU A 480 -8.07 -7.92 -39.65
C GLU A 480 -9.03 -8.58 -40.63
N ASN A 481 -9.19 -7.97 -41.78
CA ASN A 481 -10.01 -8.52 -42.87
C ASN A 481 -9.16 -9.35 -43.85
N GLU A 482 -9.27 -10.68 -43.77
CA GLU A 482 -8.54 -11.61 -44.65
C GLU A 482 -8.79 -11.39 -46.15
N SER A 483 -9.97 -10.92 -46.57
CA SER A 483 -10.23 -10.59 -47.96
C SER A 483 -9.42 -9.38 -48.42
N ALA A 484 -9.26 -8.37 -47.56
CA ALA A 484 -8.43 -7.22 -47.89
C ALA A 484 -6.94 -7.60 -48.04
N VAL A 485 -6.44 -8.50 -47.20
CA VAL A 485 -5.07 -9.01 -47.29
C VAL A 485 -4.86 -9.74 -48.61
N ARG A 486 -5.81 -10.60 -49.00
CA ARG A 486 -5.75 -11.35 -50.27
C ARG A 486 -5.87 -10.49 -51.51
N GLU A 487 -6.74 -9.47 -51.49
CA GLU A 487 -7.01 -8.65 -52.67
C GLU A 487 -5.98 -7.53 -52.86
N LEU A 488 -5.50 -6.91 -51.78
CA LEU A 488 -4.62 -5.75 -51.85
C LEU A 488 -3.13 -6.08 -51.70
N GLY A 489 -2.83 -7.16 -50.99
CA GLY A 489 -1.46 -7.54 -50.65
C GLY A 489 -0.80 -6.59 -49.63
N ASP A 490 0.28 -7.05 -49.01
CA ASP A 490 0.97 -6.37 -47.92
C ASP A 490 1.48 -4.97 -48.27
N ASP A 491 2.07 -4.79 -49.44
CA ASP A 491 2.62 -3.49 -49.87
C ASP A 491 1.55 -2.38 -49.99
N THR A 492 0.36 -2.77 -50.47
CA THR A 492 -0.75 -1.81 -50.58
C THR A 492 -1.34 -1.49 -49.23
N LEU A 493 -1.49 -2.48 -48.35
CA LEU A 493 -1.95 -2.28 -46.97
C LEU A 493 -0.98 -1.42 -46.15
N ARG A 494 0.33 -1.59 -46.31
CA ARG A 494 1.35 -0.75 -45.70
C ARG A 494 1.19 0.72 -46.13
N LYS A 495 1.10 1.00 -47.43
CA LYS A 495 0.90 2.35 -47.95
C LYS A 495 -0.41 2.97 -47.46
N LEU A 496 -1.47 2.16 -47.41
CA LEU A 496 -2.77 2.57 -46.88
C LEU A 496 -2.68 2.91 -45.38
N ALA A 497 -2.01 2.08 -44.58
CA ALA A 497 -1.81 2.33 -43.14
C ALA A 497 -1.05 3.65 -42.90
N ILE A 498 0.04 3.88 -43.62
CA ILE A 498 0.82 5.15 -43.55
C ILE A 498 -0.09 6.34 -43.89
N GLU A 499 -0.84 6.29 -45.00
CA GLU A 499 -1.70 7.38 -45.43
C GLU A 499 -2.85 7.65 -44.44
N VAL A 500 -3.47 6.61 -43.89
CA VAL A 500 -4.51 6.71 -42.86
C VAL A 500 -3.94 7.36 -41.59
N THR A 501 -2.80 6.90 -41.11
CA THR A 501 -2.13 7.47 -39.92
C THR A 501 -1.82 8.94 -40.10
N LEU A 502 -1.21 9.32 -41.23
CA LEU A 502 -0.86 10.70 -41.54
C LEU A 502 -2.09 11.59 -41.56
N LYS A 503 -3.15 11.17 -42.25
CA LYS A 503 -4.39 11.96 -42.41
C LYS A 503 -5.14 12.11 -41.08
N LEU A 504 -5.21 11.07 -40.28
CA LEU A 504 -5.84 11.11 -38.95
C LEU A 504 -5.04 12.04 -38.03
N ARG A 505 -3.71 11.91 -38.00
CA ARG A 505 -2.84 12.77 -37.18
C ARG A 505 -2.96 14.25 -37.52
N GLN A 506 -3.14 14.59 -38.81
CA GLN A 506 -3.36 15.97 -39.25
C GLN A 506 -4.78 16.49 -38.99
N SER A 507 -5.76 15.62 -38.84
CA SER A 507 -7.18 15.97 -38.76
C SER A 507 -7.78 15.82 -37.36
N THR A 508 -7.06 15.22 -36.40
CA THR A 508 -7.48 15.10 -34.99
C THR A 508 -7.19 16.39 -34.23
N THR A 509 -8.18 16.87 -33.46
CA THR A 509 -8.08 18.01 -32.54
C THR A 509 -8.22 17.46 -31.11
N VAL A 510 -7.83 18.23 -30.10
CA VAL A 510 -7.85 17.79 -28.67
C VAL A 510 -9.21 17.24 -28.25
N ASP A 511 -10.33 17.74 -28.80
CA ASP A 511 -11.69 17.34 -28.39
C ASP A 511 -12.43 16.45 -29.42
N TRP A 512 -11.72 15.85 -30.36
CA TRP A 512 -12.37 15.12 -31.46
C TRP A 512 -13.18 13.90 -30.99
N GLN A 513 -12.77 13.26 -29.89
CA GLN A 513 -13.45 12.09 -29.33
C GLN A 513 -14.86 12.40 -28.84
N VAL A 514 -15.11 13.64 -28.39
CA VAL A 514 -16.38 14.10 -27.80
C VAL A 514 -17.28 14.78 -28.85
N ARG A 515 -16.69 15.32 -29.91
CA ARG A 515 -17.44 16.08 -30.93
C ARG A 515 -17.89 15.19 -32.08
N GLU A 516 -19.17 14.83 -32.10
CA GLU A 516 -19.76 13.95 -33.15
C GLU A 516 -19.56 14.50 -34.58
N SER A 517 -19.56 15.83 -34.77
CA SER A 517 -19.27 16.43 -36.06
C SER A 517 -17.85 16.20 -36.58
N VAL A 518 -16.87 16.13 -35.66
CA VAL A 518 -15.48 15.82 -36.02
C VAL A 518 -15.34 14.33 -36.29
N ARG A 519 -15.95 13.46 -35.47
CA ARG A 519 -16.00 12.00 -35.71
C ARG A 519 -16.62 11.69 -37.09
N ALA A 520 -17.72 12.33 -37.43
CA ALA A 520 -18.36 12.17 -38.76
C ALA A 520 -17.43 12.56 -39.91
N ARG A 521 -16.67 13.65 -39.75
CA ARG A 521 -15.67 14.08 -40.72
C ARG A 521 -14.54 13.09 -40.88
N LEU A 522 -14.02 12.54 -39.75
CA LEU A 522 -12.98 11.51 -39.77
C LEU A 522 -13.50 10.21 -40.41
N ARG A 523 -14.75 9.80 -40.16
CA ARG A 523 -15.39 8.66 -40.87
C ARG A 523 -15.36 8.82 -42.37
N ILE A 524 -15.70 10.01 -42.86
CA ILE A 524 -15.69 10.32 -44.29
C ILE A 524 -14.27 10.27 -44.85
N LEU A 525 -13.30 10.84 -44.15
CA LEU A 525 -11.89 10.86 -44.54
C LEU A 525 -11.31 9.43 -44.64
N VAL A 526 -11.54 8.58 -43.63
CA VAL A 526 -11.10 7.18 -43.63
C VAL A 526 -11.77 6.44 -44.79
N ARG A 527 -13.09 6.58 -44.97
CA ARG A 527 -13.87 5.93 -46.05
C ARG A 527 -13.37 6.32 -47.44
N GLN A 528 -13.04 7.62 -47.67
CA GLN A 528 -12.45 8.09 -48.91
C GLN A 528 -11.05 7.49 -49.14
N THR A 529 -10.23 7.38 -48.09
CA THR A 529 -8.90 6.79 -48.20
C THR A 529 -8.97 5.32 -48.51
N LEU A 530 -9.85 4.56 -47.87
CA LEU A 530 -10.10 3.14 -48.19
C LEU A 530 -10.54 2.94 -49.66
N ARG A 531 -11.45 3.78 -50.18
CA ARG A 531 -11.89 3.73 -51.58
C ARG A 531 -10.74 4.02 -52.55
N LYS A 532 -9.87 4.97 -52.26
CA LYS A 532 -8.71 5.30 -53.10
C LYS A 532 -7.82 4.07 -53.33
N TYR A 533 -7.67 3.21 -52.34
CA TYR A 533 -6.87 1.99 -52.39
C TYR A 533 -7.69 0.76 -52.80
N LYS A 534 -8.98 0.95 -53.19
CA LYS A 534 -9.89 -0.16 -53.60
C LYS A 534 -10.09 -1.23 -52.51
N TYR A 535 -10.10 -0.80 -51.23
CA TYR A 535 -10.42 -1.68 -50.10
C TYR A 535 -11.81 -2.30 -50.28
N PRO A 536 -12.02 -3.61 -49.99
CA PRO A 536 -13.27 -4.32 -50.22
C PRO A 536 -14.49 -3.59 -49.65
N PRO A 537 -15.53 -3.25 -50.49
CA PRO A 537 -16.60 -2.36 -50.10
C PRO A 537 -17.55 -2.95 -49.04
N ASP A 538 -17.73 -4.26 -49.05
CA ASP A 538 -18.57 -5.00 -48.10
C ASP A 538 -18.00 -4.98 -46.67
N LYS A 539 -16.69 -4.84 -46.51
CA LYS A 539 -15.98 -4.82 -45.25
C LYS A 539 -15.58 -3.39 -44.78
N THR A 540 -15.75 -2.41 -45.66
CA THR A 540 -15.41 -1.02 -45.39
C THR A 540 -16.07 -0.45 -44.11
N PRO A 541 -17.37 -0.70 -43.79
CA PRO A 541 -17.98 -0.16 -42.58
C PRO A 541 -17.30 -0.66 -41.29
N GLY A 542 -17.01 -1.96 -41.22
CA GLY A 542 -16.32 -2.54 -40.06
C GLY A 542 -14.89 -2.01 -39.89
N ALA A 543 -14.15 -1.90 -41.01
CA ALA A 543 -12.80 -1.33 -41.02
C ALA A 543 -12.79 0.11 -40.59
N VAL A 544 -13.76 0.94 -41.03
CA VAL A 544 -13.86 2.34 -40.60
C VAL A 544 -14.05 2.48 -39.10
N GLU A 545 -14.95 1.70 -38.51
CA GLU A 545 -15.18 1.73 -37.05
C GLU A 545 -13.97 1.24 -36.28
N LEU A 546 -13.29 0.19 -36.74
CA LEU A 546 -12.08 -0.33 -36.09
C LEU A 546 -10.92 0.67 -36.16
N ILE A 547 -10.73 1.33 -37.33
CA ILE A 547 -9.73 2.39 -37.52
C ILE A 547 -10.02 3.58 -36.59
N LEU A 548 -11.28 4.00 -36.44
CA LEU A 548 -11.62 5.08 -35.52
C LEU A 548 -11.38 4.70 -34.06
N LYS A 549 -11.73 3.47 -33.67
CA LYS A 549 -11.43 2.97 -32.34
C LYS A 549 -9.92 2.90 -32.09
N GLN A 550 -9.14 2.51 -33.08
CA GLN A 550 -7.69 2.54 -33.02
C GLN A 550 -7.16 3.97 -32.88
N ALA A 551 -7.72 4.91 -33.62
CA ALA A 551 -7.38 6.34 -33.52
C ALA A 551 -7.66 6.94 -32.13
N GLU A 552 -8.74 6.50 -31.46
CA GLU A 552 -9.05 6.93 -30.08
C GLU A 552 -7.92 6.56 -29.09
N VAL A 553 -7.33 5.38 -29.26
CA VAL A 553 -6.24 4.92 -28.39
C VAL A 553 -4.93 5.66 -28.70
N VAL A 554 -4.58 5.74 -29.97
CA VAL A 554 -3.28 6.30 -30.42
C VAL A 554 -3.24 7.82 -30.27
N SER A 555 -4.36 8.52 -30.47
CA SER A 555 -4.41 10.00 -30.38
C SER A 555 -4.05 10.56 -29.00
N ASN A 556 -4.17 9.79 -27.94
CA ASN A 556 -3.72 10.19 -26.60
C ASN A 556 -2.19 10.44 -26.55
N SER A 557 -1.43 9.80 -27.43
CA SER A 557 0.02 10.01 -27.57
C SER A 557 0.39 11.16 -28.52
N TRP A 558 -0.56 11.67 -29.33
CA TRP A 558 -0.32 12.76 -30.29
C TRP A 558 -0.47 14.15 -29.70
N THR A 559 -1.07 14.26 -28.52
CA THR A 559 -1.44 15.51 -27.84
C THR A 559 -0.48 15.94 -26.73
N VAL A 560 0.76 15.42 -26.72
CA VAL A 560 1.81 15.85 -25.77
C VAL A 560 2.78 16.78 -26.46
#